data_be65dcfdcf833be8d1a6cb181d502ba2
#
_entry.id   be65dcfdcf833be8d1a6cb181d502ba2
#
_cell.length_a   1.000
_cell.length_b   1.000
_cell.length_c   1.000
_cell.angle_alpha   90.00
_cell.angle_beta   90.00
_cell.angle_gamma   90.00
#
_symmetry.space_group_name_H-M   'P 1'
#
loop_
_entity.id
_entity.type
_entity.pdbx_description
1 polymer ?
#
loop_
_entity_poly.entity_id
_entity_poly.type
_entity_poly.pdbx_seq_one_letter_code
_entity_poly.pdbx_strand_id
1 'polypeptide(L)'
;MKKIFIPLSLALSFFVFSCSNSSEENMEASAGAKWSSFGDTITADDAIEAADLITKLEGHDSINVKLHAKVDEVCQKKGCWMNIPVGDKSMRVRFKDYGFFMPKDCNGKEVIIEGKAFYDITTVEMLKHYAHDGGKSEEEIAKITDPEIDLSFEAHGVLLKDGE
;
A
#
# COMPACT_ATOMS: atom_id res chain seq x y z
N MET A 1 69.74 -33.29 -42.54
CA MET A 1 68.32 -33.07 -42.84
C MET A 1 67.48 -33.37 -41.59
N LYS A 2 67.26 -32.35 -40.72
CA LYS A 2 66.44 -32.51 -39.51
C LYS A 2 65.24 -31.60 -39.66
N LYS A 3 64.04 -32.19 -39.72
CA LYS A 3 62.77 -31.46 -39.78
C LYS A 3 62.37 -31.12 -38.35
N ILE A 4 62.24 -29.81 -38.06
CA ILE A 4 61.77 -29.30 -36.80
C ILE A 4 60.24 -29.11 -36.91
N PHE A 5 59.46 -29.85 -36.09
CA PHE A 5 58.03 -29.65 -35.93
C PHE A 5 57.79 -28.64 -34.80
N ILE A 6 57.13 -27.52 -35.16
CA ILE A 6 56.68 -26.54 -34.19
C ILE A 6 55.19 -26.85 -33.88
N PRO A 7 54.81 -27.10 -32.62
CA PRO A 7 53.39 -27.21 -32.28
C PRO A 7 52.73 -25.83 -32.14
N LEU A 8 51.71 -25.64 -32.92
CA LEU A 8 50.81 -24.45 -32.87
C LEU A 8 49.92 -24.56 -31.61
N SER A 9 50.25 -23.78 -30.61
CA SER A 9 49.45 -23.65 -29.39
C SER A 9 48.25 -22.72 -29.66
N LEU A 10 47.05 -23.33 -29.71
CA LEU A 10 45.75 -22.59 -29.85
C LEU A 10 45.32 -22.09 -28.47
N ALA A 11 45.57 -20.83 -28.17
CA ALA A 11 45.07 -20.19 -26.96
C ALA A 11 43.60 -19.88 -27.14
N LEU A 12 42.73 -20.64 -26.47
CA LEU A 12 41.30 -20.43 -26.38
C LEU A 12 41.04 -19.39 -25.31
N SER A 13 40.85 -18.13 -25.73
CA SER A 13 40.45 -17.02 -24.85
C SER A 13 38.98 -17.16 -24.47
N PHE A 14 38.72 -17.56 -23.24
CA PHE A 14 37.37 -17.49 -22.63
C PHE A 14 37.02 -16.03 -22.36
N PHE A 15 36.17 -15.44 -23.19
CA PHE A 15 35.47 -14.20 -22.89
C PHE A 15 34.40 -14.51 -21.86
N VAL A 16 34.65 -14.22 -20.59
CA VAL A 16 33.61 -14.15 -19.56
C VAL A 16 32.78 -12.88 -19.79
N PHE A 17 31.64 -13.06 -20.43
CA PHE A 17 30.60 -12.03 -20.51
C PHE A 17 29.99 -11.88 -19.12
N SER A 18 30.47 -10.90 -18.35
CA SER A 18 29.86 -10.49 -17.10
C SER A 18 28.61 -9.69 -17.45
N CYS A 19 27.48 -10.34 -17.56
CA CYS A 19 26.18 -9.68 -17.50
C CYS A 19 25.96 -9.21 -16.06
N SER A 20 26.14 -7.92 -15.81
CA SER A 20 25.59 -7.27 -14.62
C SER A 20 24.07 -7.26 -14.75
N ASN A 21 23.44 -8.20 -14.09
CA ASN A 21 22.00 -8.28 -13.91
C ASN A 21 21.66 -7.45 -12.68
N SER A 22 21.42 -6.17 -12.87
CA SER A 22 20.87 -5.29 -11.85
C SER A 22 19.46 -4.96 -12.29
N SER A 23 18.46 -5.68 -11.75
CA SER A 23 17.05 -5.29 -11.56
C SER A 23 16.04 -6.44 -11.51
N GLU A 24 16.38 -7.61 -10.93
CA GLU A 24 15.40 -8.71 -10.75
C GLU A 24 15.30 -9.22 -9.30
N GLU A 25 15.65 -8.42 -8.29
CA GLU A 25 15.64 -8.92 -6.90
C GLU A 25 14.38 -8.58 -6.09
N ASN A 26 13.25 -8.18 -6.69
CA ASN A 26 12.06 -7.85 -5.90
C ASN A 26 10.75 -8.56 -6.27
N MET A 27 10.76 -9.62 -7.08
CA MET A 27 9.52 -10.33 -7.44
C MET A 27 9.39 -11.77 -6.98
N GLU A 28 10.39 -12.36 -6.32
CA GLU A 28 10.30 -13.76 -5.87
C GLU A 28 9.83 -13.95 -4.42
N ALA A 29 9.62 -12.91 -3.62
CA ALA A 29 9.17 -13.04 -2.23
C ALA A 29 7.67 -13.38 -2.07
N SER A 30 6.86 -13.32 -3.13
CA SER A 30 5.40 -13.53 -3.04
C SER A 30 4.93 -14.95 -3.35
N ALA A 31 5.73 -15.80 -3.99
CA ALA A 31 5.29 -17.11 -4.48
C ALA A 31 5.07 -18.18 -3.40
N GLY A 32 5.36 -17.90 -2.13
CA GLY A 32 5.18 -18.83 -1.00
C GLY A 32 4.31 -18.28 0.14
N ALA A 33 3.93 -17.01 0.10
CA ALA A 33 3.12 -16.43 1.15
C ALA A 33 1.66 -16.88 1.04
N LYS A 34 1.12 -17.41 2.13
CA LYS A 34 -0.30 -17.74 2.22
C LYS A 34 -1.09 -16.48 2.56
N TRP A 35 -2.17 -16.25 1.83
CA TRP A 35 -3.03 -15.08 1.96
C TRP A 35 -4.46 -15.49 2.27
N SER A 36 -5.07 -14.85 3.25
CA SER A 36 -6.51 -14.93 3.53
C SER A 36 -7.24 -13.81 2.82
N SER A 37 -8.33 -14.12 2.09
CA SER A 37 -9.11 -13.16 1.30
C SER A 37 -10.34 -12.68 2.07
N PHE A 38 -10.64 -11.38 1.96
CA PHE A 38 -11.79 -10.71 2.55
C PHE A 38 -12.46 -9.81 1.51
N GLY A 39 -13.78 -9.80 1.46
CA GLY A 39 -14.55 -9.07 0.44
C GLY A 39 -14.47 -9.75 -0.93
N ASP A 40 -14.34 -8.96 -2.00
CA ASP A 40 -14.21 -9.47 -3.36
C ASP A 40 -12.87 -10.22 -3.54
N THR A 41 -12.87 -11.20 -4.44
CA THR A 41 -11.63 -11.91 -4.78
C THR A 41 -10.71 -11.00 -5.59
N ILE A 42 -9.53 -10.74 -5.06
CA ILE A 42 -8.46 -9.97 -5.70
C ILE A 42 -7.18 -10.80 -5.80
N THR A 43 -6.23 -10.35 -6.61
CA THR A 43 -4.90 -10.94 -6.72
C THR A 43 -3.84 -9.99 -6.19
N ALA A 44 -2.63 -10.50 -5.93
CA ALA A 44 -1.51 -9.67 -5.47
C ALA A 44 -0.84 -8.87 -6.60
N ASP A 45 -1.12 -9.24 -7.86
CA ASP A 45 -0.46 -8.65 -9.02
C ASP A 45 -0.78 -7.16 -9.15
N ASP A 46 0.19 -6.39 -9.66
CA ASP A 46 0.08 -4.96 -9.92
C ASP A 46 -0.18 -4.07 -8.69
N ALA A 47 0.01 -4.60 -7.48
CA ALA A 47 -0.05 -3.79 -6.27
C ALA A 47 1.16 -2.85 -6.20
N ILE A 48 0.91 -1.56 -5.98
CA ILE A 48 1.96 -0.58 -5.70
C ILE A 48 2.14 -0.41 -4.19
N GLU A 49 3.31 0.04 -3.76
CA GLU A 49 3.51 0.37 -2.35
C GLU A 49 2.61 1.54 -1.94
N ALA A 50 2.00 1.45 -0.75
CA ALA A 50 1.12 2.51 -0.25
C ALA A 50 1.85 3.86 -0.15
N ALA A 51 3.16 3.87 0.05
CA ALA A 51 3.98 5.09 0.08
C ALA A 51 3.92 5.87 -1.24
N ASP A 52 3.69 5.21 -2.38
CA ASP A 52 3.65 5.83 -3.71
C ASP A 52 2.27 6.42 -4.05
N LEU A 53 1.26 6.18 -3.20
CA LEU A 53 -0.13 6.58 -3.46
C LEU A 53 -0.27 8.08 -3.65
N ILE A 54 0.40 8.89 -2.83
CA ILE A 54 0.26 10.37 -2.90
C ILE A 54 0.67 10.87 -4.27
N THR A 55 1.79 10.38 -4.80
CA THR A 55 2.27 10.73 -6.15
C THR A 55 1.28 10.28 -7.24
N LYS A 56 0.66 9.10 -7.07
CA LYS A 56 -0.34 8.59 -8.01
C LYS A 56 -1.66 9.38 -7.96
N LEU A 57 -1.98 9.95 -6.81
CA LEU A 57 -3.22 10.71 -6.58
C LEU A 57 -3.09 12.18 -7.01
N GLU A 58 -1.86 12.68 -7.29
CA GLU A 58 -1.65 14.05 -7.73
C GLU A 58 -2.50 14.41 -8.96
N GLY A 59 -3.27 15.50 -8.84
CA GLY A 59 -4.16 15.98 -9.91
C GLY A 59 -5.46 15.21 -10.05
N HIS A 60 -5.76 14.29 -9.13
CA HIS A 60 -7.00 13.51 -9.11
C HIS A 60 -7.72 13.64 -7.76
N ASP A 61 -9.04 13.78 -7.79
CA ASP A 61 -9.87 13.75 -6.57
C ASP A 61 -9.96 12.33 -5.99
N SER A 62 -9.89 11.32 -6.87
CA SER A 62 -9.87 9.90 -6.50
C SER A 62 -9.30 9.02 -7.60
N ILE A 63 -8.75 7.87 -7.23
CA ILE A 63 -8.27 6.84 -8.17
C ILE A 63 -8.66 5.43 -7.68
N ASN A 64 -8.91 4.52 -8.62
CA ASN A 64 -8.95 3.09 -8.31
C ASN A 64 -7.52 2.56 -8.36
N VAL A 65 -7.12 1.84 -7.31
CA VAL A 65 -5.74 1.39 -7.16
C VAL A 65 -5.68 0.15 -6.27
N LYS A 66 -4.64 -0.64 -6.47
CA LYS A 66 -4.27 -1.74 -5.59
C LYS A 66 -3.00 -1.36 -4.84
N LEU A 67 -3.03 -1.51 -3.52
CA LEU A 67 -1.93 -1.11 -2.63
C LEU A 67 -1.41 -2.30 -1.83
N HIS A 68 -0.10 -2.41 -1.74
CA HIS A 68 0.59 -3.22 -0.75
C HIS A 68 0.95 -2.33 0.45
N ALA A 69 0.64 -2.80 1.65
CA ALA A 69 0.85 -2.05 2.88
C ALA A 69 1.01 -2.97 4.08
N LYS A 70 1.31 -2.36 5.23
CA LYS A 70 1.26 -2.99 6.54
C LYS A 70 0.17 -2.34 7.38
N VAL A 71 -0.65 -3.15 8.07
CA VAL A 71 -1.69 -2.63 8.95
C VAL A 71 -1.05 -1.98 10.17
N ASP A 72 -1.36 -0.70 10.39
CA ASP A 72 -0.91 0.04 11.56
C ASP A 72 -1.89 -0.10 12.73
N GLU A 73 -3.18 -0.02 12.45
CA GLU A 73 -4.25 -0.13 13.43
C GLU A 73 -5.49 -0.78 12.83
N VAL A 74 -6.28 -1.49 13.65
CA VAL A 74 -7.56 -2.08 13.25
C VAL A 74 -8.62 -1.85 14.32
N CYS A 75 -9.87 -1.67 13.90
CA CYS A 75 -11.01 -1.50 14.78
C CYS A 75 -11.17 -2.68 15.75
N GLN A 76 -10.94 -2.45 17.04
CA GLN A 76 -11.00 -3.48 18.08
C GLN A 76 -12.43 -3.90 18.45
N LYS A 77 -13.46 -3.17 18.02
CA LYS A 77 -14.85 -3.58 18.22
C LYS A 77 -15.29 -4.66 17.23
N LYS A 78 -15.08 -4.42 15.93
CA LYS A 78 -15.60 -5.29 14.85
C LYS A 78 -14.62 -5.55 13.70
N GLY A 79 -13.45 -4.87 13.65
CA GLY A 79 -12.59 -4.91 12.48
C GLY A 79 -13.16 -4.16 11.26
N CYS A 80 -14.05 -3.18 11.47
CA CYS A 80 -14.81 -2.52 10.42
C CYS A 80 -14.04 -1.38 9.69
N TRP A 81 -12.84 -1.11 10.12
CA TRP A 81 -11.87 -0.23 9.48
C TRP A 81 -10.46 -0.62 9.90
N MET A 82 -9.49 -0.20 9.14
CA MET A 82 -8.07 -0.25 9.52
C MET A 82 -7.37 1.03 9.08
N ASN A 83 -6.21 1.31 9.66
CA ASN A 83 -5.30 2.35 9.23
C ASN A 83 -4.05 1.72 8.63
N ILE A 84 -3.56 2.31 7.55
CA ILE A 84 -2.27 1.96 6.95
C ILE A 84 -1.41 3.23 6.78
N PRO A 85 -0.08 3.13 6.89
CA PRO A 85 0.81 4.27 6.65
C PRO A 85 0.91 4.55 5.14
N VAL A 86 0.88 5.83 4.79
CA VAL A 86 1.09 6.34 3.43
C VAL A 86 2.09 7.50 3.52
N GLY A 87 3.37 7.20 3.34
CA GLY A 87 4.44 8.14 3.64
C GLY A 87 4.47 8.51 5.12
N ASP A 88 4.36 9.80 5.43
CA ASP A 88 4.29 10.37 6.78
C ASP A 88 2.85 10.49 7.33
N LYS A 89 1.85 10.07 6.55
CA LYS A 89 0.43 10.14 6.90
C LYS A 89 -0.12 8.77 7.24
N SER A 90 -1.24 8.77 7.97
CA SER A 90 -2.08 7.58 8.19
C SER A 90 -3.33 7.68 7.32
N MET A 91 -3.65 6.62 6.59
CA MET A 91 -4.84 6.55 5.75
C MET A 91 -5.86 5.60 6.36
N ARG A 92 -7.10 6.08 6.49
CA ARG A 92 -8.23 5.26 6.94
C ARG A 92 -8.76 4.43 5.79
N VAL A 93 -8.76 3.10 5.97
CA VAL A 93 -9.37 2.12 5.07
C VAL A 93 -10.70 1.68 5.64
N ARG A 94 -11.78 1.92 4.90
CA ARG A 94 -13.12 1.39 5.18
C ARG A 94 -13.46 0.32 4.15
N PHE A 95 -14.41 -0.53 4.46
CA PHE A 95 -14.81 -1.62 3.58
C PHE A 95 -16.12 -1.30 2.90
N LYS A 96 -16.14 -1.52 1.59
CA LYS A 96 -17.27 -1.19 0.71
C LYS A 96 -18.58 -1.72 1.29
N ASP A 97 -19.58 -0.85 1.35
CA ASP A 97 -20.94 -1.14 1.82
C ASP A 97 -20.98 -1.78 3.22
N TYR A 98 -19.89 -1.66 4.01
CA TYR A 98 -19.76 -2.35 5.30
C TYR A 98 -19.89 -3.88 5.19
N GLY A 99 -19.53 -4.44 4.00
CA GLY A 99 -19.84 -5.81 3.60
C GLY A 99 -18.94 -6.89 4.21
N PHE A 100 -17.76 -6.52 4.72
CA PHE A 100 -16.84 -7.45 5.38
C PHE A 100 -16.00 -6.74 6.45
N PHE A 101 -15.29 -7.52 7.26
CA PHE A 101 -14.47 -7.01 8.35
C PHE A 101 -13.14 -7.75 8.44
N MET A 102 -12.12 -7.06 8.95
CA MET A 102 -10.80 -7.64 9.16
C MET A 102 -10.70 -8.31 10.54
N PRO A 103 -9.85 -9.33 10.68
CA PRO A 103 -9.48 -9.87 11.98
C PRO A 103 -8.90 -8.79 12.89
N LYS A 104 -9.29 -8.78 14.16
CA LYS A 104 -8.83 -7.76 15.13
C LYS A 104 -7.36 -7.89 15.52
N ASP A 105 -6.73 -8.99 15.17
CA ASP A 105 -5.31 -9.31 15.37
C ASP A 105 -4.46 -9.12 14.12
N CYS A 106 -4.95 -8.35 13.13
CA CYS A 106 -4.20 -8.09 11.91
C CYS A 106 -3.19 -6.94 12.01
N ASN A 107 -3.09 -6.28 13.15
CA ASN A 107 -2.07 -5.26 13.39
C ASN A 107 -0.67 -5.78 13.06
N GLY A 108 0.11 -5.00 12.33
CA GLY A 108 1.47 -5.34 11.95
C GLY A 108 1.59 -6.34 10.81
N LYS A 109 0.49 -6.93 10.32
CA LYS A 109 0.50 -7.86 9.19
C LYS A 109 0.49 -7.11 7.86
N GLU A 110 1.06 -7.73 6.84
CA GLU A 110 1.01 -7.23 5.46
C GLU A 110 -0.38 -7.45 4.87
N VAL A 111 -0.82 -6.48 4.06
CA VAL A 111 -2.09 -6.52 3.34
C VAL A 111 -1.90 -6.05 1.91
N ILE A 112 -2.73 -6.61 1.03
CA ILE A 112 -2.98 -6.03 -0.29
C ILE A 112 -4.45 -5.61 -0.31
N ILE A 113 -4.70 -4.35 -0.60
CA ILE A 113 -6.04 -3.78 -0.66
C ILE A 113 -6.33 -3.30 -2.07
N GLU A 114 -7.54 -3.56 -2.57
CA GLU A 114 -7.99 -3.07 -3.86
C GLU A 114 -9.28 -2.29 -3.71
N GLY A 115 -9.31 -1.08 -4.29
CA GLY A 115 -10.45 -0.18 -4.15
C GLY A 115 -10.16 1.23 -4.63
N LYS A 116 -10.83 2.19 -4.02
CA LYS A 116 -10.75 3.61 -4.36
C LYS A 116 -10.07 4.41 -3.26
N ALA A 117 -8.98 5.09 -3.61
CA ALA A 117 -8.36 6.13 -2.78
C ALA A 117 -8.96 7.49 -3.14
N PHE A 118 -9.19 8.34 -2.14
CA PHE A 118 -9.79 9.67 -2.33
C PHE A 118 -9.47 10.59 -1.15
N TYR A 119 -9.63 11.90 -1.38
CA TYR A 119 -9.61 12.88 -0.31
C TYR A 119 -11.02 13.05 0.28
N ASP A 120 -11.16 12.77 1.57
CA ASP A 120 -12.37 13.01 2.35
C ASP A 120 -12.28 14.44 2.94
N ILE A 121 -13.19 15.31 2.54
CA ILE A 121 -13.15 16.74 2.88
C ILE A 121 -14.24 17.03 3.89
N THR A 122 -13.85 17.37 5.12
CA THR A 122 -14.77 17.91 6.13
C THR A 122 -14.77 19.43 6.03
N THR A 123 -15.88 20.00 5.61
CA THR A 123 -16.00 21.45 5.42
C THR A 123 -15.89 22.21 6.74
N VAL A 124 -15.50 23.48 6.68
CA VAL A 124 -15.46 24.40 7.85
C VAL A 124 -16.78 24.42 8.58
N GLU A 125 -17.91 24.44 7.86
CA GLU A 125 -19.25 24.42 8.45
C GLU A 125 -19.48 23.14 9.27
N MET A 126 -19.12 21.98 8.73
CA MET A 126 -19.25 20.69 9.39
C MET A 126 -18.34 20.57 10.61
N LEU A 127 -17.10 21.06 10.49
CA LEU A 127 -16.15 21.10 11.62
C LEU A 127 -16.67 21.98 12.75
N LYS A 128 -17.24 23.15 12.44
CA LYS A 128 -17.87 24.03 13.43
C LYS A 128 -19.07 23.39 14.09
N HIS A 129 -19.90 22.67 13.32
CA HIS A 129 -21.02 21.92 13.84
C HIS A 129 -20.56 20.84 14.84
N TYR A 130 -19.56 20.04 14.47
CA TYR A 130 -18.99 19.03 15.36
C TYR A 130 -18.35 19.63 16.61
N ALA A 131 -17.67 20.77 16.48
CA ALA A 131 -17.08 21.45 17.63
C ALA A 131 -18.16 21.96 18.61
N HIS A 132 -19.26 22.52 18.08
CA HIS A 132 -20.41 22.96 18.88
C HIS A 132 -21.05 21.75 19.61
N ASP A 133 -21.30 20.64 18.90
CA ASP A 133 -21.86 19.42 19.51
C ASP A 133 -20.91 18.80 20.54
N GLY A 134 -19.59 18.97 20.34
CA GLY A 134 -18.56 18.59 21.28
C GLY A 134 -18.40 19.53 22.50
N GLY A 135 -19.21 20.59 22.59
CA GLY A 135 -19.20 21.54 23.70
C GLY A 135 -18.01 22.49 23.70
N LYS A 136 -17.40 22.75 22.53
CA LYS A 136 -16.33 23.76 22.38
C LYS A 136 -16.92 25.16 22.58
N SER A 137 -16.07 26.08 23.07
CA SER A 137 -16.45 27.49 23.22
C SER A 137 -16.57 28.18 21.85
N GLU A 138 -17.38 29.27 21.81
CA GLU A 138 -17.52 30.11 20.59
C GLU A 138 -16.18 30.65 20.09
N GLU A 139 -15.24 30.93 21.01
CA GLU A 139 -13.88 31.38 20.66
C GLU A 139 -13.05 30.27 19.98
N GLU A 140 -13.21 29.00 20.38
CA GLU A 140 -12.57 27.85 19.76
C GLU A 140 -13.19 27.56 18.39
N ILE A 141 -14.53 27.64 18.30
CA ILE A 141 -15.27 27.42 17.05
C ILE A 141 -14.92 28.51 16.01
N ALA A 142 -14.75 29.76 16.43
CA ALA A 142 -14.35 30.82 15.53
C ALA A 142 -12.97 30.67 14.91
N LYS A 143 -12.07 29.89 15.55
CA LYS A 143 -10.72 29.60 15.03
C LYS A 143 -10.71 28.53 13.91
N ILE A 144 -11.82 27.84 13.68
CA ILE A 144 -11.95 26.87 12.60
C ILE A 144 -12.18 27.64 11.31
N THR A 145 -11.14 27.83 10.51
CA THR A 145 -11.15 28.63 9.28
C THR A 145 -10.93 27.82 8.01
N ASP A 146 -10.33 26.64 8.14
CA ASP A 146 -9.93 25.80 7.02
C ASP A 146 -10.63 24.44 7.08
N PRO A 147 -10.94 23.82 5.92
CA PRO A 147 -11.48 22.47 5.88
C PRO A 147 -10.40 21.46 6.32
N GLU A 148 -10.81 20.33 6.88
CA GLU A 148 -9.96 19.19 7.11
C GLU A 148 -9.99 18.27 5.90
N ILE A 149 -8.81 17.86 5.43
CA ILE A 149 -8.66 17.00 4.25
C ILE A 149 -7.90 15.75 4.67
N ASP A 150 -8.62 14.64 4.72
CA ASP A 150 -8.07 13.33 5.08
C ASP A 150 -7.92 12.44 3.86
N LEU A 151 -6.81 11.69 3.81
CA LEU A 151 -6.66 10.63 2.84
C LEU A 151 -7.44 9.40 3.31
N SER A 152 -8.35 8.91 2.47
CA SER A 152 -9.25 7.79 2.76
C SER A 152 -9.22 6.75 1.64
N PHE A 153 -9.58 5.51 2.00
CA PHE A 153 -9.66 4.39 1.06
C PHE A 153 -10.92 3.58 1.32
N GLU A 154 -11.66 3.27 0.24
CA GLU A 154 -12.76 2.32 0.27
C GLU A 154 -12.33 1.05 -0.44
N ALA A 155 -12.05 -0.01 0.33
CA ALA A 155 -11.64 -1.30 -0.17
C ALA A 155 -12.85 -2.18 -0.50
N HIS A 156 -12.88 -2.75 -1.71
CA HIS A 156 -13.83 -3.81 -2.05
C HIS A 156 -13.23 -5.21 -1.84
N GLY A 157 -11.91 -5.37 -1.84
CA GLY A 157 -11.21 -6.61 -1.58
C GLY A 157 -9.92 -6.40 -0.80
N VAL A 158 -9.58 -7.36 0.06
CA VAL A 158 -8.35 -7.37 0.86
C VAL A 158 -7.75 -8.77 0.90
N LEU A 159 -6.45 -8.87 0.68
CA LEU A 159 -5.63 -10.02 1.02
C LEU A 159 -4.85 -9.70 2.29
N LEU A 160 -4.95 -10.54 3.30
CA LEU A 160 -4.17 -10.46 4.53
C LEU A 160 -3.14 -11.58 4.54
N LYS A 161 -1.88 -11.26 4.73
CA LYS A 161 -0.82 -12.26 4.85
C LYS A 161 -1.02 -13.07 6.13
N ASP A 162 -1.15 -14.39 5.98
CA ASP A 162 -1.22 -15.28 7.12
C ASP A 162 0.10 -15.19 7.91
N GLY A 163 0.02 -15.20 9.23
CA GLY A 163 1.22 -15.24 10.08
C GLY A 163 2.01 -16.53 9.86
N GLU A 164 3.32 -16.43 10.02
CA GLU A 164 4.19 -17.61 10.17
C GLU A 164 3.88 -18.34 11.48
#